data_6c3ef9f17b86e4653c276085cdb88d06
#
_entry.id   6c3ef9f17b86e4653c276085cdb88d06
#
_cell.length_a   1.000
_cell.length_b   1.000
_cell.length_c   1.000
_cell.angle_alpha   90.00
_cell.angle_beta   90.00
_cell.angle_gamma   90.00
#
_symmetry.space_group_name_H-M   'P 1'
#
loop_
_entity.id
_entity.type
_entity.pdbx_description
1 polymer ?
#
loop_
_entity_poly.entity_id
_entity_poly.type
_entity_poly.pdbx_seq_one_letter_code
_entity_poly.pdbx_strand_id
1 'polypeptide(L)'
;MKLVDQCPKTRFIIDHCGNMSVTSTDADARAKWLDGMKQMAARKNTVCKISGIIVSANKDWKPADLAPNINDTMNTFGEDRILFAGDWPVCTLKATFSQWVNALRQIVKDRPVAFQKKLFHDNAAKFYGI
;
A
#
# COMPACT_ATOMS: atom_id res chain seq x y z
N MET A 1 -17.19 -3.55 -1.05
CA MET A 1 -17.19 -4.68 -2.00
C MET A 1 -18.37 -4.63 -2.96
N LYS A 2 -19.62 -4.51 -2.51
CA LYS A 2 -20.81 -4.43 -3.42
C LYS A 2 -20.64 -3.41 -4.55
N LEU A 3 -20.14 -2.20 -4.28
CA LEU A 3 -19.92 -1.18 -5.29
C LEU A 3 -18.96 -1.63 -6.40
N VAL A 4 -17.83 -2.25 -6.02
CA VAL A 4 -16.82 -2.75 -6.97
C VAL A 4 -17.41 -3.82 -7.88
N ASP A 5 -18.24 -4.71 -7.31
CA ASP A 5 -18.89 -5.79 -8.05
C ASP A 5 -19.98 -5.27 -9.01
N GLN A 6 -20.67 -4.19 -8.63
CA GLN A 6 -21.68 -3.54 -9.45
C GLN A 6 -21.11 -2.67 -10.58
N CYS A 7 -19.83 -2.28 -10.47
CA CYS A 7 -19.15 -1.40 -11.42
C CYS A 7 -17.91 -2.08 -12.05
N PRO A 8 -18.05 -3.19 -12.79
CA PRO A 8 -16.92 -3.98 -13.28
C PRO A 8 -16.03 -3.25 -14.29
N LYS A 9 -16.56 -2.20 -14.95
CA LYS A 9 -15.80 -1.37 -15.90
C LYS A 9 -15.06 -0.21 -15.22
N THR A 10 -15.35 0.08 -13.95
CA THR A 10 -14.67 1.12 -13.17
C THR A 10 -13.43 0.54 -12.53
N ARG A 11 -12.32 1.26 -12.64
CA ARG A 11 -11.08 0.92 -11.92
C ARG A 11 -11.12 1.54 -10.52
N PHE A 12 -10.82 0.76 -9.52
CA PHE A 12 -10.82 1.19 -8.12
C PHE A 12 -9.41 1.16 -7.52
N ILE A 13 -9.13 2.15 -6.71
CA ILE A 13 -7.90 2.19 -5.90
C ILE A 13 -8.27 2.04 -4.44
N ILE A 14 -7.60 1.12 -3.76
CA ILE A 14 -7.59 1.03 -2.30
C ILE A 14 -6.44 1.91 -1.81
N ASP A 15 -6.75 2.99 -1.11
CA ASP A 15 -5.74 3.88 -0.57
C ASP A 15 -5.07 3.31 0.69
N HIS A 16 -3.83 3.71 0.91
CA HIS A 16 -3.10 3.61 2.17
C HIS A 16 -3.04 2.19 2.76
N CYS A 17 -2.73 1.19 1.92
CA CYS A 17 -2.72 -0.21 2.36
C CYS A 17 -4.01 -0.63 3.10
N GLY A 18 -5.17 -0.03 2.75
CA GLY A 18 -6.44 -0.29 3.44
C GLY A 18 -6.51 0.26 4.88
N ASN A 19 -5.65 1.22 5.23
CA ASN A 19 -5.64 1.96 6.51
C ASN A 19 -5.47 1.12 7.79
N MET A 20 -4.86 -0.06 7.73
CA MET A 20 -4.50 -0.79 8.94
C MET A 20 -3.41 -0.05 9.71
N SER A 21 -3.67 0.29 10.97
CA SER A 21 -2.66 0.92 11.82
C SER A 21 -1.44 0.02 12.00
N VAL A 22 -0.24 0.57 11.80
CA VAL A 22 1.02 -0.17 11.98
C VAL A 22 1.34 -0.43 13.47
N THR A 23 0.70 0.31 14.38
CA THR A 23 0.87 0.14 15.82
C THR A 23 -0.20 -0.74 16.45
N SER A 24 -1.16 -1.25 15.67
CA SER A 24 -2.22 -2.10 16.21
C SER A 24 -1.66 -3.45 16.64
N THR A 25 -2.00 -3.84 17.86
CA THR A 25 -1.74 -5.18 18.44
C THR A 25 -2.98 -6.07 18.39
N ASP A 26 -4.10 -5.57 17.86
CA ASP A 26 -5.36 -6.31 17.73
C ASP A 26 -5.28 -7.33 16.60
N ALA A 27 -5.14 -8.59 16.96
CA ALA A 27 -5.03 -9.69 16.01
C ALA A 27 -6.31 -9.90 15.18
N ASP A 28 -7.49 -9.68 15.78
CA ASP A 28 -8.78 -9.83 15.10
C ASP A 28 -8.98 -8.69 14.08
N ALA A 29 -8.63 -7.47 14.44
CA ALA A 29 -8.66 -6.34 13.50
C ALA A 29 -7.71 -6.59 12.33
N ARG A 30 -6.50 -7.10 12.59
CA ARG A 30 -5.54 -7.44 11.54
C ARG A 30 -6.06 -8.56 10.63
N ALA A 31 -6.65 -9.60 11.19
CA ALA A 31 -7.22 -10.70 10.41
C ALA A 31 -8.37 -10.22 9.51
N LYS A 32 -9.28 -9.39 10.03
CA LYS A 32 -10.37 -8.78 9.25
C LYS A 32 -9.87 -7.87 8.14
N TRP A 33 -8.84 -7.05 8.42
CA TRP A 33 -8.20 -6.21 7.42
C TRP A 33 -7.61 -7.06 6.29
N LEU A 34 -6.82 -8.08 6.63
CA LEU A 34 -6.18 -8.95 5.64
C LEU A 34 -7.20 -9.72 4.80
N ASP A 35 -8.28 -10.21 5.39
CA ASP A 35 -9.38 -10.84 4.66
C ASP A 35 -10.04 -9.84 3.70
N GLY A 36 -10.33 -8.62 4.14
CA GLY A 36 -10.86 -7.55 3.30
C GLY A 36 -9.93 -7.22 2.12
N MET A 37 -8.61 -7.16 2.37
CA MET A 37 -7.61 -6.91 1.32
C MET A 37 -7.58 -8.05 0.29
N LYS A 38 -7.63 -9.32 0.74
CA LYS A 38 -7.72 -10.50 -0.14
C LYS A 38 -8.98 -10.48 -0.99
N GLN A 39 -10.13 -10.15 -0.39
CA GLN A 39 -11.38 -10.03 -1.11
C GLN A 39 -11.33 -8.92 -2.17
N MET A 40 -10.74 -7.76 -1.86
CA MET A 40 -10.53 -6.70 -2.83
C MET A 40 -9.56 -7.12 -3.95
N ALA A 41 -8.45 -7.76 -3.59
CA ALA A 41 -7.45 -8.24 -4.54
C ALA A 41 -7.98 -9.34 -5.49
N ALA A 42 -9.00 -10.10 -5.09
CA ALA A 42 -9.67 -11.07 -5.96
C ALA A 42 -10.39 -10.41 -7.15
N ARG A 43 -10.64 -9.10 -7.08
CA ARG A 43 -11.28 -8.31 -8.14
C ARG A 43 -10.25 -7.70 -9.07
N LYS A 44 -10.31 -8.03 -10.37
CA LYS A 44 -9.30 -7.61 -11.37
C LYS A 44 -9.27 -6.09 -11.62
N ASN A 45 -10.35 -5.39 -11.30
CA ASN A 45 -10.48 -3.94 -11.48
C ASN A 45 -10.01 -3.13 -10.25
N THR A 46 -9.28 -3.75 -9.32
CA THR A 46 -8.76 -3.08 -8.13
C THR A 46 -7.23 -3.07 -8.11
N VAL A 47 -6.67 -1.98 -7.62
CA VAL A 47 -5.24 -1.82 -7.30
C VAL A 47 -5.11 -1.25 -5.88
N CYS A 48 -3.94 -1.28 -5.30
CA CYS A 48 -3.70 -0.73 -3.96
C CYS A 48 -2.51 0.22 -3.93
N LYS A 49 -2.67 1.38 -3.28
CA LYS A 49 -1.57 2.30 -3.01
C LYS A 49 -0.79 1.90 -1.78
N ILE A 50 0.51 1.82 -1.93
CA ILE A 50 1.47 1.77 -0.83
C ILE A 50 1.77 3.22 -0.44
N SER A 51 1.00 3.73 0.51
CA SER A 51 1.03 5.13 0.96
C SER A 51 0.41 5.27 2.35
N GLY A 52 0.43 6.45 2.94
CA GLY A 52 -0.37 6.91 4.07
C GLY A 52 -0.19 6.21 5.42
N ILE A 53 0.26 4.98 5.47
CA ILE A 53 0.33 4.18 6.71
C ILE A 53 1.28 4.76 7.76
N ILE A 54 2.24 5.57 7.33
CA ILE A 54 3.23 6.20 8.21
C ILE A 54 2.59 7.11 9.27
N VAL A 55 1.41 7.67 8.98
CA VAL A 55 0.70 8.54 9.94
C VAL A 55 0.24 7.80 11.19
N SER A 56 0.06 6.49 11.11
CA SER A 56 -0.30 5.64 12.25
C SER A 56 0.92 5.13 13.04
N ALA A 57 2.13 5.46 12.59
CA ALA A 57 3.36 5.03 13.26
C ALA A 57 3.65 5.84 14.52
N ASN A 58 4.45 5.28 15.42
CA ASN A 58 4.99 5.98 16.58
C ASN A 58 5.94 7.11 16.15
N LYS A 59 6.30 8.00 17.08
CA LYS A 59 7.22 9.12 16.79
C LYS A 59 8.58 8.64 16.30
N ASP A 60 9.10 7.57 16.92
CA ASP A 60 10.43 7.01 16.65
C ASP A 60 10.37 5.78 15.74
N TRP A 61 9.44 5.79 14.78
CA TRP A 61 9.23 4.68 13.85
C TRP A 61 10.49 4.35 13.03
N LYS A 62 10.60 3.09 12.63
CA LYS A 62 11.61 2.58 11.71
C LYS A 62 10.95 1.89 10.54
N PRO A 63 11.63 1.72 9.39
CA PRO A 63 11.09 0.96 8.26
C PRO A 63 10.54 -0.43 8.64
N ALA A 64 11.16 -1.09 9.61
CA ALA A 64 10.71 -2.38 10.12
C ALA A 64 9.29 -2.36 10.72
N ASP A 65 8.86 -1.23 11.29
CA ASP A 65 7.52 -1.09 11.88
C ASP A 65 6.43 -1.01 10.81
N LEU A 66 6.78 -0.50 9.62
CA LEU A 66 5.88 -0.37 8.48
C LEU A 66 5.85 -1.63 7.62
N ALA A 67 6.95 -2.40 7.63
CA ALA A 67 7.18 -3.51 6.73
C ALA A 67 6.09 -4.60 6.77
N PRO A 68 5.51 -5.00 7.92
CA PRO A 68 4.47 -6.04 7.95
C PRO A 68 3.25 -5.67 7.09
N ASN A 69 2.69 -4.47 7.28
CA ASN A 69 1.50 -4.04 6.53
C ASN A 69 1.79 -3.84 5.04
N ILE A 70 2.97 -3.30 4.72
CA ILE A 70 3.42 -3.11 3.33
C ILE A 70 3.60 -4.45 2.64
N ASN A 71 4.32 -5.39 3.26
CA ASN A 71 4.57 -6.70 2.68
C ASN A 71 3.27 -7.50 2.49
N ASP A 72 2.36 -7.50 3.48
CA ASP A 72 1.06 -8.15 3.34
C ASP A 72 0.24 -7.57 2.19
N THR A 73 0.24 -6.25 2.04
CA THR A 73 -0.44 -5.58 0.92
C THR A 73 0.19 -5.97 -0.43
N MET A 74 1.52 -5.90 -0.53
CA MET A 74 2.23 -6.26 -1.78
C MET A 74 2.02 -7.72 -2.16
N ASN A 75 2.10 -8.63 -1.18
CA ASN A 75 1.89 -10.06 -1.41
C ASN A 75 0.44 -10.38 -1.80
N THR A 76 -0.53 -9.62 -1.27
CA THR A 76 -1.96 -9.81 -1.55
C THR A 76 -2.36 -9.33 -2.93
N PHE A 77 -1.89 -8.16 -3.38
CA PHE A 77 -2.25 -7.59 -4.69
C PHE A 77 -1.33 -8.03 -5.83
N GLY A 78 -0.12 -8.49 -5.49
CA GLY A 78 0.89 -8.85 -6.49
C GLY A 78 1.57 -7.64 -7.12
N GLU A 79 2.67 -7.90 -7.83
CA GLU A 79 3.59 -6.87 -8.33
C GLU A 79 2.97 -5.89 -9.35
N ASP A 80 1.91 -6.29 -10.06
CA ASP A 80 1.29 -5.51 -11.14
C ASP A 80 0.16 -4.59 -10.67
N ARG A 81 -0.24 -4.70 -9.38
CA ARG A 81 -1.42 -4.00 -8.86
C ARG A 81 -1.15 -3.22 -7.56
N ILE A 82 0.10 -2.88 -7.35
CA ILE A 82 0.55 -2.00 -6.26
C ILE A 82 1.14 -0.73 -6.84
N LEU A 83 0.84 0.43 -6.22
CA LEU A 83 1.29 1.74 -6.66
C LEU A 83 1.94 2.47 -5.49
N PHE A 84 3.13 3.04 -5.67
CA PHE A 84 3.65 4.00 -4.70
C PHE A 84 2.85 5.30 -4.75
N ALA A 85 2.60 5.89 -3.58
CA ALA A 85 2.14 7.27 -3.47
C ALA A 85 2.72 7.95 -2.22
N GLY A 86 2.93 9.26 -2.33
CA GLY A 86 3.57 10.08 -1.31
C GLY A 86 2.67 10.40 -0.12
N ASP A 87 1.36 10.47 -0.35
CA ASP A 87 0.37 10.99 0.61
C ASP A 87 0.77 12.38 1.16
N TRP A 88 1.43 13.18 0.31
CA TRP A 88 1.80 14.54 0.68
C TRP A 88 0.57 15.47 0.59
N PRO A 89 0.33 16.39 1.55
CA PRO A 89 1.24 16.71 2.67
C PRO A 89 1.02 15.88 3.94
N VAL A 90 0.07 14.94 3.98
CA VAL A 90 -0.32 14.20 5.19
C VAL A 90 0.85 13.40 5.77
N CYS A 91 1.70 12.82 4.94
CA CYS A 91 2.90 12.11 5.40
C CYS A 91 3.81 12.96 6.30
N THR A 92 3.77 14.31 6.14
CA THR A 92 4.62 15.23 6.92
C THR A 92 4.24 15.32 8.40
N LEU A 93 3.12 14.75 8.80
CA LEU A 93 2.76 14.61 10.22
C LEU A 93 3.71 13.69 10.98
N LYS A 94 4.42 12.79 10.29
CA LYS A 94 5.29 11.78 10.91
C LYS A 94 6.67 11.65 10.26
N ALA A 95 6.84 12.11 9.02
CA ALA A 95 8.09 12.01 8.28
C ALA A 95 8.16 13.05 7.17
N THR A 96 9.35 13.44 6.76
CA THR A 96 9.52 14.13 5.48
C THR A 96 9.17 13.18 4.32
N PHE A 97 8.83 13.74 3.17
CA PHE A 97 8.60 12.94 1.96
C PHE A 97 9.80 12.03 1.63
N SER A 98 11.02 12.58 1.75
CA SER A 98 12.26 11.80 1.51
C SER A 98 12.43 10.65 2.50
N GLN A 99 12.11 10.84 3.77
CA GLN A 99 12.14 9.77 4.76
C GLN A 99 11.15 8.65 4.42
N TRP A 100 9.93 9.00 4.00
CA TRP A 100 8.94 8.02 3.56
C TRP A 100 9.41 7.22 2.34
N VAL A 101 9.90 7.90 1.29
CA VAL A 101 10.45 7.25 0.10
C VAL A 101 11.59 6.31 0.45
N ASN A 102 12.54 6.76 1.28
CA ASN A 102 13.70 5.97 1.66
C ASN A 102 13.31 4.76 2.53
N ALA A 103 12.32 4.90 3.40
CA ALA A 103 11.79 3.78 4.19
C ALA A 103 11.20 2.69 3.28
N LEU A 104 10.39 3.07 2.29
CA LEU A 104 9.83 2.11 1.36
C LEU A 104 10.92 1.46 0.49
N ARG A 105 11.90 2.23 0.01
CA ARG A 105 13.07 1.68 -0.71
C ARG A 105 13.81 0.64 0.13
N GLN A 106 14.01 0.91 1.41
CA GLN A 106 14.66 -0.03 2.32
C GLN A 106 13.83 -1.31 2.51
N ILE A 107 12.50 -1.21 2.61
CA ILE A 107 11.61 -2.37 2.77
C ILE A 107 11.65 -3.27 1.54
N VAL A 108 11.76 -2.69 0.34
CA VAL A 108 11.74 -3.45 -0.93
C VAL A 108 13.11 -3.70 -1.53
N LYS A 109 14.21 -3.37 -0.84
CA LYS A 109 15.58 -3.43 -1.37
C LYS A 109 15.97 -4.78 -1.94
N ASP A 110 15.46 -5.87 -1.34
CA ASP A 110 15.77 -7.24 -1.73
C ASP A 110 14.77 -7.79 -2.77
N ARG A 111 13.79 -7.00 -3.20
CA ARG A 111 12.89 -7.36 -4.30
C ARG A 111 13.59 -7.11 -5.65
N PRO A 112 13.26 -7.87 -6.70
CA PRO A 112 13.83 -7.66 -8.04
C PRO A 112 13.70 -6.21 -8.51
N VAL A 113 14.67 -5.70 -9.27
CA VAL A 113 14.65 -4.33 -9.82
C VAL A 113 13.37 -4.08 -10.63
N ALA A 114 12.91 -5.06 -11.40
CA ALA A 114 11.67 -4.96 -12.16
C ALA A 114 10.45 -4.76 -11.26
N PHE A 115 10.38 -5.45 -10.12
CA PHE A 115 9.33 -5.23 -9.11
C PHE A 115 9.36 -3.81 -8.56
N GLN A 116 10.56 -3.32 -8.18
CA GLN A 116 10.71 -1.96 -7.65
C GLN A 116 10.29 -0.90 -8.69
N LYS A 117 10.66 -1.08 -9.96
CA LYS A 117 10.25 -0.20 -11.05
C LYS A 117 8.73 -0.17 -11.23
N LYS A 118 8.07 -1.32 -11.18
CA LYS A 118 6.60 -1.42 -11.22
C LYS A 118 5.96 -0.66 -10.07
N LEU A 119 6.44 -0.88 -8.84
CA LEU A 119 5.91 -0.24 -7.64
C LEU A 119 6.04 1.29 -7.70
N PHE A 120 7.23 1.81 -8.05
CA PHE A 120 7.51 3.24 -7.98
C PHE A 120 7.10 4.03 -9.23
N HIS A 121 6.82 3.37 -10.37
CA HIS A 121 6.54 4.06 -11.62
C HIS A 121 5.53 3.33 -12.52
N ASP A 122 5.88 2.14 -13.06
CA ASP A 122 5.20 1.57 -14.22
C ASP A 122 3.72 1.29 -13.98
N ASN A 123 3.36 0.81 -12.79
CA ASN A 123 1.97 0.52 -12.45
C ASN A 123 1.12 1.80 -12.37
N ALA A 124 1.69 2.87 -11.82
CA ALA A 124 0.99 4.17 -11.77
C ALA A 124 0.81 4.73 -13.18
N ALA A 125 1.87 4.74 -14.00
CA ALA A 125 1.79 5.18 -15.38
C ALA A 125 0.70 4.42 -16.15
N LYS A 126 0.69 3.09 -16.05
CA LYS A 126 -0.34 2.23 -16.67
C LYS A 126 -1.75 2.50 -16.14
N PHE A 127 -1.89 2.66 -14.82
CA PHE A 127 -3.20 2.87 -14.19
C PHE A 127 -3.79 4.23 -14.56
N TYR A 128 -2.98 5.29 -14.56
CA TYR A 128 -3.45 6.64 -14.87
C TYR A 128 -3.43 6.96 -16.37
N GLY A 129 -2.74 6.18 -17.19
CA GLY A 129 -2.67 6.36 -18.64
C GLY A 129 -1.72 7.50 -19.05
N ILE A 130 -0.60 7.64 -18.36
CA ILE A 130 0.44 8.67 -18.61
C ILE A 130 1.75 8.04 -19.05
#